data_315b0d5f2e002ca29f7c89b2336faa99
#
_entry.id   315b0d5f2e002ca29f7c89b2336faa99
#
_cell.length_a   1.000
_cell.length_b   1.000
_cell.length_c   1.000
_cell.angle_alpha   90.00
_cell.angle_beta   90.00
_cell.angle_gamma   90.00
#
_symmetry.space_group_name_H-M   'P 1'
#
loop_
_entity.id
_entity.type
_entity.pdbx_description
1 polymer ?
#
loop_
_entity_poly.entity_id
_entity_poly.type
_entity_poly.pdbx_seq_one_letter_code
_entity_poly.pdbx_strand_id
1 'polypeptide(L)'
;MSLRGTPLEQEATLPDGRVVNVRVGLAEDSYIPRRELDTVTLELWDEERGEHLAGVSTVLSVDAVDEARALLREVVSGLGDGSLEPTAGALEPLADSVPGR
;
A
#
# COMPACT_ATOMS: atom_id res chain seq x y z
N MET A 1 -8.45 -14.62 -7.47
CA MET A 1 -7.27 -13.75 -7.66
C MET A 1 -6.43 -13.72 -6.39
N SER A 2 -5.15 -13.44 -6.53
CA SER A 2 -4.23 -13.38 -5.40
C SER A 2 -3.21 -12.27 -5.62
N LEU A 3 -2.76 -11.66 -4.53
CA LEU A 3 -1.70 -10.63 -4.59
C LEU A 3 -0.33 -11.21 -4.97
N ARG A 4 -0.18 -12.53 -5.03
CA ARG A 4 1.05 -13.18 -5.49
C ARG A 4 1.36 -12.91 -6.96
N GLY A 5 0.33 -12.71 -7.78
CA GLY A 5 0.52 -12.45 -9.21
C GLY A 5 0.90 -11.01 -9.50
N THR A 6 0.08 -10.07 -9.06
CA THR A 6 0.23 -8.65 -9.38
C THR A 6 -0.19 -7.80 -8.18
N PRO A 7 0.61 -6.82 -7.76
CA PRO A 7 0.19 -5.90 -6.72
C PRO A 7 -0.94 -4.98 -7.20
N LEU A 8 -1.70 -4.46 -6.27
CA LEU A 8 -2.69 -3.42 -6.56
C LEU A 8 -1.97 -2.08 -6.48
N GLU A 9 -2.20 -1.22 -7.48
CA GLU A 9 -1.56 0.09 -7.55
C GLU A 9 -2.58 1.15 -7.95
N GLN A 10 -2.42 2.35 -7.40
CA GLN A 10 -3.22 3.51 -7.79
C GLN A 10 -2.45 4.78 -7.47
N GLU A 11 -2.58 5.79 -8.33
CA GLU A 11 -2.00 7.10 -8.08
C GLU A 11 -2.89 7.92 -7.16
N ALA A 12 -2.25 8.71 -6.30
CA ALA A 12 -2.91 9.70 -5.48
C ALA A 12 -2.21 11.05 -5.68
N THR A 13 -2.99 12.12 -5.78
CA THR A 13 -2.44 13.47 -5.88
C THR A 13 -2.60 14.14 -4.52
N LEU A 14 -1.48 14.53 -3.93
CA LEU A 14 -1.46 15.21 -2.64
C LEU A 14 -1.99 16.65 -2.79
N PRO A 15 -2.43 17.28 -1.69
CA PRO A 15 -2.91 18.67 -1.75
C PRO A 15 -1.88 19.66 -2.28
N ASP A 16 -0.58 19.36 -2.17
CA ASP A 16 0.50 20.20 -2.70
C ASP A 16 0.80 19.95 -4.18
N GLY A 17 0.07 19.04 -4.83
CA GLY A 17 0.23 18.72 -6.25
C GLY A 17 1.17 17.56 -6.56
N ARG A 18 1.87 17.01 -5.56
CA ARG A 18 2.72 15.84 -5.79
C ARG A 18 1.88 14.61 -6.09
N VAL A 19 2.37 13.76 -7.00
CA VAL A 19 1.72 12.51 -7.35
C VAL A 19 2.48 11.37 -6.69
N VAL A 20 1.76 10.50 -5.99
CA VAL A 20 2.30 9.37 -5.25
C VAL A 20 1.67 8.09 -5.80
N ASN A 21 2.48 7.07 -6.05
CA ASN A 21 1.98 5.74 -6.39
C ASN A 21 1.78 4.97 -5.09
N VAL A 22 0.56 4.47 -4.89
CA VAL A 22 0.20 3.65 -3.72
C VAL A 22 0.12 2.20 -4.17
N ARG A 23 0.87 1.33 -3.51
CA ARG A 23 0.95 -0.09 -3.85
C ARG A 23 0.61 -0.96 -2.66
N VAL A 24 -0.24 -1.96 -2.88
CA VAL A 24 -0.53 -3.02 -1.90
C VAL A 24 -0.20 -4.35 -2.55
N GLY A 25 0.77 -5.06 -2.03
CA GLY A 25 1.22 -6.32 -2.62
C GLY A 25 2.24 -7.04 -1.74
N LEU A 26 2.83 -8.10 -2.28
CA LEU A 26 3.83 -8.86 -1.54
C LEU A 26 5.10 -8.04 -1.32
N ALA A 27 5.67 -8.19 -0.13
CA ALA A 27 6.98 -7.63 0.18
C ALA A 27 8.03 -8.23 -0.77
N GLU A 28 8.98 -7.42 -1.20
CA GLU A 28 10.11 -7.91 -1.97
C GLU A 28 11.21 -8.38 -1.03
N ASP A 29 11.64 -9.63 -1.21
CA ASP A 29 12.73 -10.21 -0.44
C ASP A 29 13.51 -11.16 -1.34
N SER A 30 14.78 -10.84 -1.59
CA SER A 30 15.63 -11.63 -2.47
C SER A 30 16.07 -12.96 -1.86
N TYR A 31 15.92 -13.14 -0.56
CA TYR A 31 16.32 -14.37 0.15
C TYR A 31 15.20 -15.38 0.27
N ILE A 32 13.95 -14.97 0.05
CA ILE A 32 12.79 -15.84 0.18
C ILE A 32 12.14 -16.01 -1.19
N PRO A 33 11.92 -17.26 -1.66
CA PRO A 33 11.21 -17.47 -2.92
C PRO A 33 9.83 -16.81 -2.87
N ARG A 34 9.43 -16.16 -3.99
CA ARG A 34 8.18 -15.41 -4.05
C ARG A 34 6.96 -16.24 -3.62
N ARG A 35 6.95 -17.53 -3.94
CA ARG A 35 5.86 -18.44 -3.58
C ARG A 35 5.72 -18.68 -2.06
N GLU A 36 6.76 -18.38 -1.30
CA GLU A 36 6.78 -18.52 0.16
C GLU A 36 6.53 -17.20 0.87
N LEU A 37 6.49 -16.09 0.12
CA LEU A 37 6.17 -14.79 0.69
C LEU A 37 4.67 -14.73 0.97
N ASP A 38 4.31 -14.35 2.18
CA ASP A 38 2.92 -14.18 2.57
C ASP A 38 2.65 -12.83 3.25
N THR A 39 3.69 -12.01 3.40
CA THR A 39 3.56 -10.67 3.97
C THR A 39 3.10 -9.68 2.90
N VAL A 40 1.94 -9.09 3.12
CA VAL A 40 1.42 -8.03 2.25
C VAL A 40 1.84 -6.68 2.84
N THR A 41 2.41 -5.83 2.00
CA THR A 41 2.87 -4.50 2.40
C THR A 41 2.08 -3.42 1.70
N LEU A 42 1.98 -2.27 2.36
CA LEU A 42 1.45 -1.03 1.80
C LEU A 42 2.64 -0.10 1.61
N GLU A 43 2.87 0.34 0.37
CA GLU A 43 4.01 1.18 0.03
C GLU A 43 3.59 2.43 -0.73
N LEU A 44 4.33 3.51 -0.50
CA LEU A 44 4.17 4.78 -1.21
C LEU A 44 5.46 5.11 -1.95
N TRP A 45 5.32 5.50 -3.22
CA TRP A 45 6.44 5.88 -4.08
C TRP A 45 6.17 7.24 -4.70
N ASP A 46 7.18 8.11 -4.73
CA ASP A 46 7.09 9.37 -5.46
C ASP A 46 7.16 9.08 -6.96
N GLU A 47 6.11 9.46 -7.70
CA GLU A 47 6.02 9.17 -9.15
C GLU A 47 7.06 9.91 -9.97
N GLU A 48 7.36 11.16 -9.62
CA GLU A 48 8.30 11.96 -10.39
C GLU A 48 9.74 11.50 -10.20
N ARG A 49 10.10 11.15 -8.96
CA ARG A 49 11.48 10.80 -8.60
C ARG A 49 11.74 9.30 -8.55
N GLY A 50 10.68 8.50 -8.51
CA GLY A 50 10.80 7.07 -8.32
C GLY A 50 11.35 6.68 -6.95
N GLU A 51 11.21 7.57 -5.96
CA GLU A 51 11.73 7.35 -4.62
C GLU A 51 10.70 6.68 -3.72
N HIS A 52 11.15 5.72 -2.92
CA HIS A 52 10.32 5.10 -1.89
C HIS A 52 10.11 6.10 -0.75
N LEU A 53 8.87 6.43 -0.46
CA LEU A 53 8.52 7.39 0.59
C LEU A 53 8.21 6.73 1.91
N ALA A 54 7.45 5.65 1.89
CA ALA A 54 7.04 4.95 3.10
C ALA A 54 6.62 3.53 2.78
N GLY A 55 6.72 2.65 3.77
CA GLY A 55 6.25 1.27 3.64
C GLY A 55 5.92 0.70 5.00
N VAL A 56 4.82 -0.03 5.08
CA VAL A 56 4.39 -0.71 6.31
C VAL A 56 3.88 -2.09 5.97
N SER A 57 4.06 -3.04 6.90
CA SER A 57 3.47 -4.37 6.76
C SER A 57 1.99 -4.31 7.16
N THR A 58 1.16 -5.10 6.46
CA THR A 58 -0.26 -5.20 6.78
C THR A 58 -0.56 -6.53 7.45
N VAL A 59 -1.80 -6.67 7.96
CA VAL A 59 -2.30 -7.94 8.50
C VAL A 59 -3.05 -8.75 7.46
N LEU A 60 -3.03 -8.31 6.19
CA LEU A 60 -3.73 -8.97 5.11
C LEU A 60 -3.06 -10.27 4.69
N SER A 61 -3.86 -11.27 4.30
CA SER A 61 -3.35 -12.45 3.61
C SER A 61 -3.22 -12.16 2.12
N VAL A 62 -2.42 -12.96 1.42
CA VAL A 62 -2.19 -12.79 -0.02
C VAL A 62 -3.47 -12.98 -0.86
N ASP A 63 -4.48 -13.64 -0.30
CA ASP A 63 -5.76 -13.89 -0.98
C ASP A 63 -6.83 -12.85 -0.64
N ALA A 64 -6.56 -11.94 0.29
CA ALA A 64 -7.50 -10.92 0.74
C ALA A 64 -7.54 -9.73 -0.22
N VAL A 65 -7.84 -9.98 -1.50
CA VAL A 65 -7.79 -8.96 -2.56
C VAL A 65 -8.83 -7.86 -2.34
N ASP A 66 -10.03 -8.22 -1.91
CA ASP A 66 -11.09 -7.22 -1.69
C ASP A 66 -10.75 -6.27 -0.55
N GLU A 67 -10.19 -6.79 0.54
CA GLU A 67 -9.74 -6.00 1.68
C GLU A 67 -8.54 -5.12 1.28
N ALA A 68 -7.62 -5.67 0.48
CA ALA A 68 -6.49 -4.91 -0.05
C ALA A 68 -6.95 -3.75 -0.93
N ARG A 69 -7.97 -3.99 -1.76
CA ARG A 69 -8.54 -2.94 -2.62
C ARG A 69 -9.22 -1.86 -1.81
N ALA A 70 -9.93 -2.24 -0.73
CA ALA A 70 -10.55 -1.28 0.18
C ALA A 70 -9.49 -0.43 0.90
N LEU A 71 -8.40 -1.05 1.36
CA LEU A 71 -7.29 -0.34 1.99
C LEU A 71 -6.66 0.65 1.00
N LEU A 72 -6.42 0.22 -0.23
CA LEU A 72 -5.85 1.07 -1.28
C LEU A 72 -6.72 2.31 -1.51
N ARG A 73 -8.04 2.14 -1.63
CA ARG A 73 -8.97 3.25 -1.82
C ARG A 73 -8.97 4.22 -0.65
N GLU A 74 -8.92 3.70 0.57
CA GLU A 74 -8.90 4.53 1.78
C GLU A 74 -7.63 5.36 1.84
N VAL A 75 -6.48 4.77 1.54
CA VAL A 75 -5.20 5.47 1.52
C VAL A 75 -5.19 6.55 0.44
N VAL A 76 -5.62 6.22 -0.78
CA VAL A 76 -5.67 7.17 -1.90
C VAL A 76 -6.59 8.34 -1.56
N SER A 77 -7.76 8.07 -1.01
CA SER A 77 -8.71 9.12 -0.62
C SER A 77 -8.13 10.03 0.48
N GLY A 78 -7.51 9.45 1.50
CA GLY A 78 -6.91 10.21 2.60
C GLY A 78 -5.73 11.08 2.15
N LEU A 79 -4.89 10.54 1.27
CA LEU A 79 -3.78 11.31 0.69
C LEU A 79 -4.30 12.47 -0.16
N GLY A 80 -5.35 12.22 -0.94
CA GLY A 80 -5.91 13.24 -1.84
C GLY A 80 -6.59 14.38 -1.12
N ASP A 81 -7.26 14.12 0.01
CA ASP A 81 -7.96 15.16 0.76
C ASP A 81 -7.10 15.79 1.87
N GLY A 82 -5.88 15.30 2.06
CA GLY A 82 -4.96 15.84 3.06
C GLY A 82 -5.17 15.32 4.48
N SER A 83 -6.11 14.39 4.69
CA SER A 83 -6.36 13.83 6.02
C SER A 83 -5.32 12.76 6.41
N LEU A 84 -4.57 12.25 5.45
CA LEU A 84 -3.54 11.23 5.66
C LEU A 84 -2.19 11.75 5.16
N GLU A 85 -1.18 11.72 6.01
CA GLU A 85 0.16 12.09 5.63
C GLU A 85 0.89 10.91 4.94
N PRO A 86 1.78 11.18 3.95
CA PRO A 86 2.52 10.13 3.25
C PRO A 86 3.73 9.64 4.06
N THR A 87 3.49 9.16 5.26
CA THR A 87 4.53 8.67 6.18
C THR A 87 4.15 7.29 6.73
N ALA A 88 5.16 6.51 7.10
CA ALA A 88 4.94 5.19 7.68
C ALA A 88 4.09 5.27 8.95
N GLY A 89 4.36 6.25 9.81
CA GLY A 89 3.61 6.42 11.05
C GLY A 89 2.13 6.71 10.83
N ALA A 90 1.78 7.43 9.77
CA ALA A 90 0.39 7.69 9.42
C ALA A 90 -0.29 6.47 8.80
N LEU A 91 0.46 5.63 8.09
CA LEU A 91 -0.07 4.44 7.43
C LEU A 91 -0.30 3.26 8.38
N GLU A 92 0.50 3.14 9.43
CA GLU A 92 0.42 2.00 10.36
C GLU A 92 -0.98 1.72 10.91
N PRO A 93 -1.74 2.72 11.41
CA PRO A 93 -3.08 2.46 11.91
C PRO A 93 -4.02 1.88 10.86
N LEU A 94 -3.89 2.32 9.61
CA LEU A 94 -4.71 1.80 8.50
C LEU A 94 -4.29 0.38 8.14
N ALA A 95 -2.99 0.10 8.14
CA ALA A 95 -2.47 -1.24 7.84
C ALA A 95 -2.87 -2.26 8.91
N ASP A 96 -2.95 -1.83 10.18
CA ASP A 96 -3.32 -2.70 11.30
C ASP A 96 -4.83 -2.88 11.44
N SER A 97 -5.62 -1.94 10.92
CA SER A 97 -7.08 -1.95 11.01
C SER A 97 -7.67 -1.99 9.60
N VAL A 98 -7.66 -3.18 9.01
CA VAL A 98 -8.06 -3.36 7.61
C VAL A 98 -9.57 -3.16 7.47
N PRO A 99 -10.00 -2.31 6.50
CA PRO A 99 -11.43 -2.12 6.23
C PRO A 99 -12.13 -3.44 5.89
N GLY A 100 -13.31 -3.64 6.45
CA GLY A 100 -14.11 -4.82 6.18
C GLY A 100 -13.85 -6.03 7.08
N ARG A 101 -12.96 -5.91 8.04
CA ARG A 101 -12.68 -6.99 9.00
C ARG A 101 -13.50 -6.84 10.25
#